data_beecc7013db5703f18f2e390f142183e
#
_entry.id   beecc7013db5703f18f2e390f142183e
#
_cell.length_a   1.000
_cell.length_b   1.000
_cell.length_c   1.000
_cell.angle_alpha   90.00
_cell.angle_beta   90.00
_cell.angle_gamma   90.00
#
_symmetry.space_group_name_H-M   'P 1'
#
loop_
_entity.id
_entity.type
_entity.pdbx_description
1 polymer ?
#
loop_
_entity_poly.entity_id
_entity_poly.type
_entity_poly.pdbx_seq_one_letter_code
_entity_poly.pdbx_strand_id
1 'polypeptide(L)'
;LWLDYSFPGRFGKDKNDWGSEELIKMVRQLQPEILVNDRLDLKDYWGGWDFTTPEQFKVQKWPEENGVRIPWETCQTFSGSWGYYRDEHTWKDKKQLLVLLIESVSKGGNVLLNVGPTAEGLIPEPSIERLNAIGNWMKVNGKSIYGTQASPFKELEWGRCTQKANDGNATLYLHVFNWPAGQKLEVPGIFNEPRKAWLLSDRHKEKFNVYRHEDAIMIDIPKVAPDTINTVIVLEIDGKPDIADPPIIEAENDIFIDRLSVEIFSERENVEIRYTTDGSIPQINDKLVTGPVSIYKTTTISARCFRDGEAVSGAANMLYN
;
A
#
# COMPACT_ATOMS: atom_id res chain seq x y z
N LEU A 1 9.07 -19.92 -1.72
CA LEU A 1 9.71 -20.53 -2.91
C LEU A 1 9.44 -19.63 -4.12
N TRP A 2 10.50 -19.20 -4.77
CA TRP A 2 10.46 -18.51 -6.03
C TRP A 2 10.68 -19.51 -7.17
N LEU A 3 9.68 -19.64 -8.02
CA LEU A 3 9.73 -20.38 -9.26
C LEU A 3 9.63 -19.33 -10.37
N ASP A 4 10.49 -19.43 -11.36
CA ASP A 4 10.50 -18.42 -12.42
C ASP A 4 10.38 -19.10 -13.77
N TYR A 5 9.61 -18.42 -14.62
CA TYR A 5 9.50 -18.74 -16.01
C TYR A 5 8.34 -19.63 -16.42
N SER A 6 7.10 -19.21 -16.16
CA SER A 6 6.00 -19.56 -17.05
C SER A 6 5.79 -18.45 -18.07
N PHE A 7 5.79 -18.78 -19.34
CA PHE A 7 5.57 -17.87 -20.45
C PHE A 7 4.54 -18.48 -21.41
N PRO A 8 3.25 -18.46 -21.03
CA PRO A 8 2.19 -19.04 -21.87
C PRO A 8 2.06 -18.31 -23.19
N GLY A 9 1.79 -19.06 -24.26
CA GLY A 9 1.60 -18.55 -25.60
C GLY A 9 2.30 -19.38 -26.68
N ARG A 10 2.14 -18.98 -27.95
CA ARG A 10 2.56 -19.77 -29.12
C ARG A 10 4.03 -20.21 -29.12
N PHE A 11 4.91 -19.43 -28.51
CA PHE A 11 6.36 -19.69 -28.47
C PHE A 11 6.88 -19.81 -27.04
N GLY A 12 5.99 -19.83 -26.08
CA GLY A 12 6.33 -19.93 -24.68
C GLY A 12 6.23 -21.35 -24.13
N LYS A 13 6.33 -21.45 -22.83
CA LYS A 13 6.10 -22.68 -22.06
C LYS A 13 5.05 -22.41 -21.01
N ASP A 14 4.01 -23.24 -21.00
CA ASP A 14 2.90 -23.15 -20.05
C ASP A 14 3.03 -24.18 -18.93
N LYS A 15 2.00 -24.28 -18.10
CA LYS A 15 1.92 -25.21 -16.98
C LYS A 15 2.09 -26.68 -17.39
N ASN A 16 1.69 -27.05 -18.63
CA ASN A 16 1.80 -28.43 -19.09
C ASN A 16 3.24 -28.78 -19.48
N ASP A 17 3.95 -27.82 -20.13
CA ASP A 17 5.36 -27.99 -20.49
C ASP A 17 6.26 -28.17 -19.26
N TRP A 18 5.89 -27.51 -18.15
CA TRP A 18 6.65 -27.54 -16.88
C TRP A 18 6.19 -28.67 -15.94
N GLY A 19 5.05 -29.33 -16.19
CA GLY A 19 4.42 -30.22 -15.23
C GLY A 19 4.08 -29.51 -13.91
N SER A 20 3.60 -28.28 -14.01
CA SER A 20 3.42 -27.37 -12.85
C SER A 20 2.51 -27.96 -11.77
N GLU A 21 1.47 -28.70 -12.16
CA GLU A 21 0.54 -29.33 -11.22
C GLU A 21 1.20 -30.44 -10.39
N GLU A 22 2.03 -31.27 -11.00
CA GLU A 22 2.80 -32.29 -10.27
C GLU A 22 3.84 -31.63 -9.37
N LEU A 23 4.52 -30.61 -9.88
CA LEU A 23 5.53 -29.89 -9.12
C LEU A 23 4.92 -29.23 -7.86
N ILE A 24 3.80 -28.52 -7.99
CA ILE A 24 3.18 -27.86 -6.81
C ILE A 24 2.63 -28.88 -5.81
N LYS A 25 2.08 -30.02 -6.27
CA LYS A 25 1.67 -31.10 -5.37
C LYS A 25 2.84 -31.62 -4.55
N MET A 26 3.99 -31.87 -5.19
CA MET A 26 5.21 -32.29 -4.50
C MET A 26 5.70 -31.25 -3.49
N VAL A 27 5.71 -29.98 -3.87
CA VAL A 27 6.08 -28.86 -2.97
C VAL A 27 5.19 -28.85 -1.74
N ARG A 28 3.86 -28.92 -1.92
CA ARG A 28 2.90 -28.91 -0.80
C ARG A 28 2.98 -30.16 0.08
N GLN A 29 3.35 -31.30 -0.48
CA GLN A 29 3.59 -32.52 0.31
C GLN A 29 4.84 -32.43 1.18
N LEU A 30 5.92 -31.86 0.64
CA LEU A 30 7.21 -31.76 1.33
C LEU A 30 7.26 -30.56 2.30
N GLN A 31 6.61 -29.48 1.97
CA GLN A 31 6.62 -28.20 2.69
C GLN A 31 5.23 -27.55 2.62
N PRO A 32 4.24 -28.03 3.42
CA PRO A 32 2.86 -27.53 3.34
C PRO A 32 2.70 -26.01 3.53
N GLU A 33 3.52 -25.43 4.42
CA GLU A 33 3.44 -24.01 4.82
C GLU A 33 4.36 -23.07 4.01
N ILE A 34 5.10 -23.61 3.00
CA ILE A 34 5.98 -22.76 2.22
C ILE A 34 5.17 -21.81 1.31
N LEU A 35 5.54 -20.52 1.30
CA LEU A 35 4.94 -19.57 0.38
C LEU A 35 5.50 -19.75 -1.03
N VAL A 36 4.62 -19.80 -2.03
CA VAL A 36 4.95 -20.01 -3.44
C VAL A 36 4.44 -18.83 -4.27
N ASN A 37 5.26 -18.31 -5.17
CA ASN A 37 4.87 -17.25 -6.06
C ASN A 37 3.94 -17.71 -7.21
N ASP A 38 3.38 -16.74 -7.96
CA ASP A 38 2.37 -16.94 -9.00
C ASP A 38 2.93 -17.34 -10.40
N ARG A 39 4.23 -17.73 -10.50
CA ARG A 39 4.90 -17.91 -11.79
C ARG A 39 4.88 -19.34 -12.35
N LEU A 40 4.00 -20.19 -11.84
CA LEU A 40 3.78 -21.56 -12.36
C LEU A 40 2.64 -21.68 -13.36
N ASP A 41 1.99 -20.55 -13.74
CA ASP A 41 0.79 -20.57 -14.59
C ASP A 41 -0.38 -21.38 -13.98
N LEU A 42 -0.55 -21.27 -12.66
CA LEU A 42 -1.55 -22.00 -11.87
C LEU A 42 -2.54 -21.06 -11.16
N LYS A 43 -2.91 -19.94 -11.80
CA LYS A 43 -3.82 -18.94 -11.18
C LYS A 43 -5.16 -19.53 -10.80
N ASP A 44 -5.71 -20.40 -11.65
CA ASP A 44 -7.00 -21.06 -11.44
C ASP A 44 -6.90 -22.39 -10.67
N TYR A 45 -5.70 -22.77 -10.21
CA TYR A 45 -5.47 -24.01 -9.48
C TYR A 45 -5.42 -23.75 -7.98
N TRP A 46 -6.30 -24.38 -7.22
CA TRP A 46 -6.37 -24.19 -5.78
C TRP A 46 -5.04 -24.58 -5.08
N GLY A 47 -4.48 -23.64 -4.32
CA GLY A 47 -3.17 -23.82 -3.67
C GLY A 47 -1.97 -23.75 -4.62
N GLY A 48 -2.16 -23.30 -5.87
CA GLY A 48 -1.12 -23.18 -6.88
C GLY A 48 -0.12 -22.07 -6.60
N TRP A 49 -0.50 -21.05 -5.83
CA TRP A 49 0.31 -19.91 -5.46
C TRP A 49 -0.21 -19.22 -4.19
N ASP A 50 0.61 -18.38 -3.56
CA ASP A 50 0.28 -17.65 -2.32
C ASP A 50 0.47 -16.13 -2.47
N PHE A 51 1.34 -15.67 -3.36
CA PHE A 51 1.61 -14.24 -3.57
C PHE A 51 1.95 -13.93 -5.01
N THR A 52 1.60 -12.71 -5.46
CA THR A 52 1.91 -12.23 -6.81
C THR A 52 3.26 -11.53 -6.87
N THR A 53 3.88 -11.55 -8.07
CA THR A 53 5.24 -11.05 -8.28
C THR A 53 5.32 -10.04 -9.43
N PRO A 54 4.78 -8.81 -9.26
CA PRO A 54 4.93 -7.76 -10.26
C PRO A 54 6.40 -7.43 -10.50
N GLU A 55 6.80 -7.40 -11.78
CA GLU A 55 8.18 -7.25 -12.20
C GLU A 55 8.46 -5.87 -12.78
N GLN A 56 9.51 -5.19 -12.26
CA GLN A 56 10.07 -3.92 -12.77
C GLN A 56 9.10 -2.73 -12.84
N PHE A 57 7.88 -2.82 -12.37
CA PHE A 57 6.98 -1.67 -12.33
C PHE A 57 6.53 -1.33 -10.91
N LYS A 58 6.08 -0.09 -10.73
CA LYS A 58 5.56 0.40 -9.46
C LYS A 58 4.11 -0.01 -9.31
N VAL A 59 3.82 -0.80 -8.30
CA VAL A 59 2.45 -1.13 -7.91
C VAL A 59 1.77 0.13 -7.36
N GLN A 60 0.65 0.53 -7.95
CA GLN A 60 -0.04 1.77 -7.59
C GLN A 60 -0.90 1.62 -6.33
N LYS A 61 -1.55 0.46 -6.18
CA LYS A 61 -2.37 0.10 -5.01
C LYS A 61 -2.13 -1.36 -4.64
N TRP A 62 -2.56 -1.77 -3.46
CA TRP A 62 -2.49 -3.19 -3.06
C TRP A 62 -3.24 -4.05 -4.08
N PRO A 63 -2.63 -5.11 -4.65
CA PRO A 63 -3.33 -6.02 -5.54
C PRO A 63 -4.51 -6.69 -4.83
N GLU A 64 -5.64 -6.75 -5.53
CA GLU A 64 -6.87 -7.37 -5.02
C GLU A 64 -7.46 -8.30 -6.08
N GLU A 65 -8.06 -9.39 -5.64
CA GLU A 65 -8.82 -10.31 -6.47
C GLU A 65 -10.14 -10.61 -5.76
N ASN A 66 -11.27 -10.37 -6.41
CA ASN A 66 -12.60 -10.51 -5.82
C ASN A 66 -12.77 -9.77 -4.47
N GLY A 67 -12.21 -8.57 -4.35
CA GLY A 67 -12.25 -7.75 -3.12
C GLY A 67 -11.31 -8.24 -2.00
N VAL A 68 -10.53 -9.30 -2.24
CA VAL A 68 -9.56 -9.81 -1.26
C VAL A 68 -8.17 -9.33 -1.60
N ARG A 69 -7.48 -8.72 -0.63
CA ARG A 69 -6.08 -8.28 -0.77
C ARG A 69 -5.15 -9.47 -0.91
N ILE A 70 -4.34 -9.45 -1.97
CA ILE A 70 -3.38 -10.50 -2.28
C ILE A 70 -2.00 -10.11 -1.76
N PRO A 71 -1.27 -10.98 -1.03
CA PRO A 71 0.14 -10.77 -0.75
C PRO A 71 0.94 -10.59 -2.03
N TRP A 72 1.93 -9.71 -2.03
CA TRP A 72 2.74 -9.44 -3.20
C TRP A 72 4.17 -9.05 -2.88
N GLU A 73 5.06 -9.33 -3.82
CA GLU A 73 6.47 -8.98 -3.76
C GLU A 73 6.92 -8.46 -5.12
N THR A 74 7.38 -7.21 -5.22
CA THR A 74 7.96 -6.74 -6.48
C THR A 74 9.40 -7.20 -6.62
N CYS A 75 9.76 -7.73 -7.79
CA CYS A 75 11.14 -7.98 -8.12
C CYS A 75 11.71 -6.87 -9.01
N GLN A 76 12.86 -6.35 -8.60
CA GLN A 76 13.48 -5.15 -9.15
C GLN A 76 14.98 -5.34 -9.31
N THR A 77 15.58 -4.58 -10.24
CA THR A 77 17.01 -4.55 -10.44
C THR A 77 17.61 -3.22 -9.96
N PHE A 78 18.92 -3.21 -9.75
CA PHE A 78 19.69 -1.97 -9.51
C PHE A 78 19.85 -1.11 -10.77
N SER A 79 19.71 -1.73 -11.93
CA SER A 79 19.93 -1.11 -13.24
C SER A 79 18.89 -1.60 -14.25
N GLY A 80 19.14 -1.44 -15.54
CA GLY A 80 18.30 -1.97 -16.61
C GLY A 80 18.45 -3.47 -16.86
N SER A 81 19.37 -4.16 -16.19
CA SER A 81 19.68 -5.57 -16.43
C SER A 81 19.50 -6.46 -15.21
N TRP A 82 19.00 -7.69 -15.42
CA TRP A 82 18.93 -8.73 -14.38
C TRP A 82 20.30 -9.36 -14.11
N GLY A 83 21.06 -9.61 -15.15
CA GLY A 83 22.41 -10.16 -15.08
C GLY A 83 23.49 -9.08 -15.08
N TYR A 84 24.75 -9.52 -14.99
CA TYR A 84 25.89 -8.63 -15.12
C TYR A 84 26.03 -8.11 -16.55
N TYR A 85 26.17 -6.80 -16.67
CA TYR A 85 26.52 -6.14 -17.93
C TYR A 85 27.68 -5.16 -17.68
N ARG A 86 28.79 -5.37 -18.39
CA ARG A 86 30.04 -4.59 -18.15
C ARG A 86 29.85 -3.09 -18.39
N ASP A 87 29.09 -2.74 -19.42
CA ASP A 87 28.89 -1.36 -19.86
C ASP A 87 27.56 -0.80 -19.34
N GLU A 88 27.15 -1.21 -18.12
CA GLU A 88 25.91 -0.76 -17.49
C GLU A 88 25.99 0.72 -17.07
N HIS A 89 25.04 1.53 -17.54
CA HIS A 89 24.96 2.96 -17.28
C HIS A 89 23.62 3.41 -16.66
N THR A 90 22.66 2.48 -16.51
CA THR A 90 21.28 2.80 -16.07
C THR A 90 21.05 2.55 -14.58
N TRP A 91 22.09 2.76 -13.76
CA TRP A 91 22.04 2.54 -12.34
C TRP A 91 21.00 3.45 -11.65
N LYS A 92 20.03 2.86 -10.99
CA LYS A 92 19.13 3.58 -10.09
C LYS A 92 19.96 4.21 -8.97
N ASP A 93 19.68 5.45 -8.61
CA ASP A 93 20.35 6.10 -7.50
C ASP A 93 19.81 5.64 -6.13
N LYS A 94 20.50 6.05 -5.06
CA LYS A 94 20.17 5.69 -3.67
C LYS A 94 18.74 6.11 -3.29
N LYS A 95 18.30 7.29 -3.75
CA LYS A 95 16.96 7.83 -3.50
C LYS A 95 15.91 7.00 -4.22
N GLN A 96 16.12 6.68 -5.49
CA GLN A 96 15.19 5.85 -6.27
C GLN A 96 14.97 4.48 -5.63
N LEU A 97 16.02 3.82 -5.15
CA LEU A 97 15.94 2.51 -4.51
C LEU A 97 15.26 2.58 -3.13
N LEU A 98 15.55 3.60 -2.34
CA LEU A 98 14.90 3.78 -1.03
C LEU A 98 13.42 4.14 -1.18
N VAL A 99 13.08 5.01 -2.14
CA VAL A 99 11.69 5.33 -2.48
C VAL A 99 10.95 4.08 -2.93
N LEU A 100 11.56 3.24 -3.79
CA LEU A 100 10.98 1.98 -4.23
C LEU A 100 10.64 1.06 -3.05
N LEU A 101 11.56 0.89 -2.11
CA LEU A 101 11.35 0.09 -0.91
C LEU A 101 10.17 0.63 -0.09
N ILE A 102 10.18 1.91 0.23
CA ILE A 102 9.16 2.54 1.08
C ILE A 102 7.79 2.54 0.39
N GLU A 103 7.72 2.85 -0.90
CA GLU A 103 6.47 2.78 -1.67
C GLU A 103 5.88 1.37 -1.69
N SER A 104 6.71 0.36 -1.88
CA SER A 104 6.24 -1.04 -1.88
C SER A 104 5.68 -1.45 -0.52
N VAL A 105 6.43 -1.21 0.54
CA VAL A 105 6.00 -1.57 1.91
C VAL A 105 4.78 -0.77 2.35
N SER A 106 4.69 0.52 1.99
CA SER A 106 3.51 1.36 2.29
C SER A 106 2.23 0.87 1.62
N LYS A 107 2.34 0.03 0.61
CA LYS A 107 1.23 -0.62 -0.12
C LYS A 107 1.11 -2.12 0.23
N GLY A 108 1.70 -2.55 1.34
CA GLY A 108 1.61 -3.92 1.85
C GLY A 108 2.44 -4.96 1.12
N GLY A 109 3.41 -4.55 0.30
CA GLY A 109 4.27 -5.45 -0.45
C GLY A 109 5.66 -5.63 0.12
N ASN A 110 6.35 -6.64 -0.39
CA ASN A 110 7.76 -6.90 -0.19
C ASN A 110 8.58 -6.46 -1.42
N VAL A 111 9.89 -6.37 -1.24
CA VAL A 111 10.82 -6.05 -2.33
C VAL A 111 11.91 -7.11 -2.41
N LEU A 112 12.02 -7.74 -3.57
CA LEU A 112 13.15 -8.57 -3.97
C LEU A 112 14.04 -7.72 -4.87
N LEU A 113 15.23 -7.35 -4.38
CA LEU A 113 16.17 -6.50 -5.12
C LEU A 113 17.33 -7.35 -5.64
N ASN A 114 17.36 -7.54 -6.96
CA ASN A 114 18.31 -8.40 -7.64
C ASN A 114 19.67 -7.73 -7.85
N VAL A 115 20.73 -8.48 -7.65
CA VAL A 115 22.11 -8.14 -8.04
C VAL A 115 22.58 -9.08 -9.14
N GLY A 116 23.30 -8.56 -10.16
CA GLY A 116 23.93 -9.35 -11.19
C GLY A 116 25.43 -9.50 -10.90
N PRO A 117 25.92 -10.64 -10.34
CA PRO A 117 27.32 -10.84 -10.05
C PRO A 117 28.16 -10.98 -11.34
N THR A 118 29.43 -10.62 -11.27
CA THR A 118 30.40 -10.86 -12.36
C THR A 118 30.62 -12.37 -12.59
N ALA A 119 31.35 -12.71 -13.65
CA ALA A 119 31.71 -14.10 -13.94
C ALA A 119 32.52 -14.78 -12.82
N GLU A 120 33.25 -13.98 -12.03
CA GLU A 120 34.03 -14.41 -10.86
C GLU A 120 33.17 -14.54 -9.59
N GLY A 121 31.86 -14.25 -9.68
CA GLY A 121 30.93 -14.28 -8.54
C GLY A 121 30.99 -13.06 -7.63
N LEU A 122 31.62 -11.96 -8.06
CA LEU A 122 31.72 -10.73 -7.30
C LEU A 122 30.52 -9.80 -7.58
N ILE A 123 30.03 -9.15 -6.53
CA ILE A 123 29.01 -8.12 -6.68
C ILE A 123 29.67 -6.82 -7.18
N PRO A 124 29.17 -6.21 -8.26
CA PRO A 124 29.75 -4.96 -8.79
C PRO A 124 29.73 -3.82 -7.78
N GLU A 125 30.79 -3.01 -7.77
CA GLU A 125 30.95 -1.89 -6.84
C GLU A 125 29.75 -0.93 -6.81
N PRO A 126 29.14 -0.54 -7.96
CA PRO A 126 27.93 0.29 -7.92
C PRO A 126 26.75 -0.32 -7.15
N SER A 127 26.62 -1.64 -7.12
CA SER A 127 25.60 -2.34 -6.31
C SER A 127 25.97 -2.33 -4.83
N ILE A 128 27.24 -2.57 -4.49
CA ILE A 128 27.77 -2.54 -3.10
C ILE A 128 27.53 -1.17 -2.47
N GLU A 129 27.86 -0.09 -3.20
CA GLU A 129 27.64 1.28 -2.73
C GLU A 129 26.18 1.56 -2.38
N ARG A 130 25.25 1.12 -3.22
CA ARG A 130 23.82 1.31 -3.05
C ARG A 130 23.26 0.45 -1.91
N LEU A 131 23.68 -0.81 -1.84
CA LEU A 131 23.33 -1.70 -0.72
C LEU A 131 23.78 -1.15 0.62
N ASN A 132 25.02 -0.63 0.69
CA ASN A 132 25.53 0.00 1.90
C ASN A 132 24.72 1.23 2.30
N ALA A 133 24.32 2.07 1.34
CA ALA A 133 23.49 3.24 1.60
C ALA A 133 22.11 2.86 2.15
N ILE A 134 21.42 1.90 1.52
CA ILE A 134 20.14 1.37 2.00
C ILE A 134 20.33 0.71 3.36
N GLY A 135 21.35 -0.14 3.53
CA GLY A 135 21.66 -0.83 4.77
C GLY A 135 21.91 0.13 5.95
N ASN A 136 22.61 1.25 5.70
CA ASN A 136 22.83 2.27 6.73
C ASN A 136 21.54 2.99 7.11
N TRP A 137 20.69 3.32 6.14
CA TRP A 137 19.36 3.86 6.41
C TRP A 137 18.51 2.87 7.21
N MET A 138 18.51 1.58 6.82
CA MET A 138 17.76 0.50 7.49
C MET A 138 18.22 0.25 8.93
N LYS A 139 19.51 0.40 9.25
CA LYS A 139 20.01 0.29 10.65
C LYS A 139 19.33 1.28 11.59
N VAL A 140 18.96 2.44 11.08
CA VAL A 140 18.29 3.51 11.85
C VAL A 140 16.77 3.36 11.77
N ASN A 141 16.25 3.15 10.56
CA ASN A 141 14.82 3.27 10.27
C ASN A 141 14.11 1.91 10.04
N GLY A 142 14.79 0.77 10.13
CA GLY A 142 14.23 -0.54 9.80
C GLY A 142 12.94 -0.91 10.56
N LYS A 143 12.69 -0.31 11.73
CA LYS A 143 11.43 -0.49 12.47
C LYS A 143 10.20 0.01 11.72
N SER A 144 10.39 0.97 10.83
CA SER A 144 9.33 1.52 9.98
C SER A 144 9.07 0.67 8.71
N ILE A 145 9.87 -0.38 8.51
CA ILE A 145 9.79 -1.29 7.35
C ILE A 145 9.41 -2.71 7.80
N TYR A 146 10.22 -3.31 8.69
CA TYR A 146 10.03 -4.69 9.09
C TYR A 146 8.81 -4.89 9.98
N GLY A 147 7.95 -5.84 9.61
CA GLY A 147 6.75 -6.21 10.35
C GLY A 147 5.73 -5.08 10.44
N THR A 148 5.70 -4.18 9.46
CA THR A 148 4.68 -3.15 9.30
C THR A 148 3.55 -3.63 8.40
N GLN A 149 2.43 -2.96 8.51
CA GLN A 149 1.28 -3.07 7.61
C GLN A 149 1.27 -1.90 6.63
N ALA A 150 0.47 -2.01 5.58
CA ALA A 150 0.25 -0.94 4.61
C ALA A 150 -0.21 0.37 5.26
N SER A 151 0.00 1.46 4.53
CA SER A 151 -0.51 2.78 4.88
C SER A 151 -2.04 2.75 5.06
N PRO A 152 -2.57 3.39 6.10
CA PRO A 152 -4.00 3.63 6.17
C PRO A 152 -4.44 4.77 5.24
N PHE A 153 -3.52 5.59 4.75
CA PHE A 153 -3.79 6.71 3.83
C PHE A 153 -3.62 6.26 2.38
N LYS A 154 -4.49 6.72 1.49
CA LYS A 154 -4.36 6.49 0.04
C LYS A 154 -3.15 7.25 -0.53
N GLU A 155 -3.08 8.54 -0.24
CA GLU A 155 -2.00 9.42 -0.70
C GLU A 155 -1.61 10.42 0.39
N LEU A 156 -0.32 10.81 0.40
CA LEU A 156 0.23 11.87 1.24
C LEU A 156 1.20 12.68 0.37
N GLU A 157 0.97 13.98 0.22
CA GLU A 157 1.77 14.85 -0.66
C GLU A 157 3.25 14.90 -0.27
N TRP A 158 3.53 14.82 1.02
CA TRP A 158 4.89 14.88 1.55
C TRP A 158 5.61 13.53 1.58
N GLY A 159 4.91 12.40 1.36
CA GLY A 159 5.56 11.11 1.46
C GLY A 159 4.68 9.89 1.50
N ARG A 160 5.01 8.96 2.40
CA ARG A 160 4.31 7.68 2.58
C ARG A 160 4.14 7.37 4.07
N CYS A 161 3.31 6.39 4.35
CA CYS A 161 3.11 5.90 5.71
C CYS A 161 3.18 4.37 5.74
N THR A 162 3.70 3.83 6.84
CA THR A 162 3.52 2.43 7.24
C THR A 162 3.00 2.42 8.68
N GLN A 163 2.42 1.31 9.12
CA GLN A 163 1.83 1.26 10.46
C GLN A 163 2.10 -0.05 11.19
N LYS A 164 1.96 0.00 12.51
CA LYS A 164 1.87 -1.18 13.38
C LYS A 164 0.69 -1.02 14.31
N ALA A 165 -0.15 -2.04 14.36
CA ALA A 165 -1.16 -2.15 15.41
C ALA A 165 -0.49 -2.58 16.71
N ASN A 166 -0.89 -1.96 17.82
CA ASN A 166 -0.53 -2.31 19.18
C ASN A 166 -1.85 -2.49 19.97
N ASP A 167 -1.79 -3.09 21.16
CA ASP A 167 -2.99 -3.28 21.99
C ASP A 167 -3.67 -1.93 22.29
N GLY A 168 -4.81 -1.69 21.65
CA GLY A 168 -5.60 -0.47 21.81
C GLY A 168 -5.03 0.81 21.20
N ASN A 169 -3.92 0.76 20.45
CA ASN A 169 -3.25 1.92 19.85
C ASN A 169 -2.67 1.56 18.48
N ALA A 170 -2.27 2.57 17.72
CA ALA A 170 -1.48 2.37 16.51
C ALA A 170 -0.24 3.28 16.48
N THR A 171 0.80 2.77 15.86
CA THR A 171 2.02 3.51 15.55
C THR A 171 2.08 3.73 14.05
N LEU A 172 2.07 4.98 13.63
CA LEU A 172 2.25 5.40 12.25
C LEU A 172 3.70 5.82 12.05
N TYR A 173 4.34 5.30 11.00
CA TYR A 173 5.66 5.73 10.57
C TYR A 173 5.49 6.60 9.33
N LEU A 174 5.70 7.89 9.50
CA LEU A 174 5.54 8.91 8.47
C LEU A 174 6.88 9.08 7.75
N HIS A 175 6.96 8.54 6.54
CA HIS A 175 8.15 8.63 5.66
C HIS A 175 8.11 9.91 4.86
N VAL A 176 8.77 10.95 5.34
CA VAL A 176 8.76 12.28 4.73
C VAL A 176 9.85 12.39 3.67
N PHE A 177 9.45 12.50 2.41
CA PHE A 177 10.34 12.77 1.26
C PHE A 177 10.44 14.25 0.95
N ASN A 178 9.32 14.97 1.08
CA ASN A 178 9.20 16.39 0.83
C ASN A 178 9.05 17.11 2.18
N TRP A 179 10.18 17.55 2.75
CA TRP A 179 10.18 18.21 4.06
C TRP A 179 9.51 19.56 4.00
N PRO A 180 8.46 19.82 4.82
CA PRO A 180 7.72 21.09 4.78
C PRO A 180 8.56 22.29 5.22
N ALA A 181 8.59 23.33 4.40
CA ALA A 181 9.32 24.57 4.71
C ALA A 181 8.74 25.35 5.92
N GLY A 182 7.45 25.15 6.21
CA GLY A 182 6.71 25.82 7.28
C GLY A 182 6.95 25.25 8.69
N GLN A 183 7.86 24.30 8.86
CA GLN A 183 8.16 23.63 10.14
C GLN A 183 6.93 22.95 10.77
N LYS A 184 5.95 22.58 9.95
CA LYS A 184 4.75 21.85 10.34
C LYS A 184 4.50 20.75 9.36
N LEU A 185 4.33 19.52 9.86
CA LEU A 185 3.87 18.38 9.06
C LEU A 185 2.39 18.17 9.36
N GLU A 186 1.59 18.26 8.32
CA GLU A 186 0.16 17.98 8.36
C GLU A 186 -0.09 16.53 7.99
N VAL A 187 -0.83 15.81 8.85
CA VAL A 187 -1.32 14.46 8.58
C VAL A 187 -2.83 14.57 8.37
N PRO A 188 -3.30 14.67 7.12
CA PRO A 188 -4.68 15.01 6.81
C PRO A 188 -5.62 13.82 6.98
N GLY A 189 -6.90 14.11 7.20
CA GLY A 189 -8.00 13.13 7.14
C GLY A 189 -7.91 12.03 8.19
N ILE A 190 -7.32 12.26 9.34
CA ILE A 190 -7.22 11.32 10.45
C ILE A 190 -7.98 11.83 11.67
N PHE A 191 -8.92 11.03 12.19
CA PHE A 191 -9.81 11.42 13.31
C PHE A 191 -9.36 10.94 14.69
N ASN A 192 -8.32 10.11 14.76
CA ASN A 192 -7.77 9.65 16.03
C ASN A 192 -7.11 10.78 16.84
N GLU A 193 -7.15 10.67 18.17
CA GLU A 193 -6.37 11.54 19.02
C GLU A 193 -4.87 11.22 18.97
N PRO A 194 -4.00 12.24 18.71
CA PRO A 194 -2.56 12.02 18.72
C PRO A 194 -2.04 11.94 20.15
N ARG A 195 -1.17 10.95 20.41
CA ARG A 195 -0.53 10.78 21.72
C ARG A 195 0.82 11.45 21.81
N LYS A 196 1.69 11.17 20.86
CA LYS A 196 3.05 11.71 20.79
C LYS A 196 3.65 11.49 19.40
N ALA A 197 4.59 12.37 19.03
CA ALA A 197 5.40 12.22 17.82
C ALA A 197 6.87 12.51 18.13
N TRP A 198 7.79 11.85 17.39
CA TRP A 198 9.23 12.04 17.50
C TRP A 198 9.96 11.52 16.25
N LEU A 199 11.23 11.87 16.08
CA LEU A 199 12.07 11.29 15.03
C LEU A 199 12.43 9.83 15.34
N LEU A 200 12.23 8.92 14.38
CA LEU A 200 12.65 7.51 14.59
C LEU A 200 14.17 7.37 14.81
N SER A 201 14.95 8.27 14.21
CA SER A 201 16.40 8.34 14.36
C SER A 201 16.87 8.86 15.71
N ASP A 202 16.00 9.51 16.47
CA ASP A 202 16.33 10.02 17.81
C ASP A 202 16.21 8.92 18.87
N ARG A 203 17.35 8.55 19.48
CA ARG A 203 17.41 7.54 20.54
C ARG A 203 16.74 7.99 21.84
N HIS A 204 16.67 9.30 22.08
CA HIS A 204 16.03 9.88 23.27
C HIS A 204 14.53 10.06 23.09
N LYS A 205 14.03 9.94 21.86
CA LYS A 205 12.61 10.13 21.50
C LYS A 205 12.09 11.48 21.98
N GLU A 206 12.86 12.53 21.74
CA GLU A 206 12.43 13.90 22.04
C GLU A 206 11.10 14.19 21.34
N LYS A 207 10.10 14.58 22.14
CA LYS A 207 8.74 14.70 21.67
C LYS A 207 8.56 16.01 20.92
N PHE A 208 7.96 15.91 19.75
CA PHE A 208 7.42 17.04 19.05
C PHE A 208 6.10 17.51 19.69
N ASN A 209 5.80 18.78 19.56
CA ASN A 209 4.45 19.26 19.80
C ASN A 209 3.52 18.70 18.72
N VAL A 210 2.44 18.05 19.15
CA VAL A 210 1.45 17.43 18.27
C VAL A 210 0.06 17.80 18.76
N TYR A 211 -0.81 18.23 17.85
CA TYR A 211 -2.14 18.69 18.16
C TYR A 211 -3.10 18.48 16.98
N ARG A 212 -4.40 18.47 17.28
CA ARG A 212 -5.43 18.41 16.25
C ARG A 212 -5.73 19.82 15.73
N HIS A 213 -5.90 19.92 14.43
CA HIS A 213 -6.40 21.09 13.74
C HIS A 213 -7.39 20.64 12.68
N GLU A 214 -8.67 20.94 12.88
CA GLU A 214 -9.76 20.46 12.01
C GLU A 214 -9.74 18.91 11.86
N ASP A 215 -9.68 18.40 10.63
CA ASP A 215 -9.62 16.97 10.28
C ASP A 215 -8.19 16.44 10.13
N ALA A 216 -7.18 17.17 10.59
CA ALA A 216 -5.77 16.83 10.49
C ALA A 216 -5.07 16.77 11.86
N ILE A 217 -3.99 16.02 11.93
CA ILE A 217 -3.00 16.11 13.01
C ILE A 217 -1.83 16.95 12.53
N MET A 218 -1.49 17.99 13.29
CA MET A 218 -0.34 18.86 13.06
C MET A 218 0.81 18.45 13.95
N ILE A 219 2.01 18.37 13.37
CA ILE A 219 3.26 18.05 14.07
C ILE A 219 4.25 19.18 13.83
N ASP A 220 4.70 19.85 14.90
CA ASP A 220 5.78 20.84 14.80
C ASP A 220 7.11 20.12 14.58
N ILE A 221 7.79 20.43 13.48
CA ILE A 221 9.01 19.72 13.05
C ILE A 221 10.20 20.70 12.95
N PRO A 222 11.44 20.20 13.02
CA PRO A 222 12.63 21.02 12.80
C PRO A 222 12.64 21.69 11.43
N LYS A 223 13.31 22.85 11.33
CA LYS A 223 13.44 23.60 10.07
C LYS A 223 14.13 22.81 8.97
N VAL A 224 15.06 21.95 9.33
CA VAL A 224 15.87 21.16 8.39
C VAL A 224 15.61 19.67 8.61
N ALA A 225 15.39 18.94 7.52
CA ALA A 225 15.25 17.50 7.56
C ALA A 225 16.56 16.85 8.07
N PRO A 226 16.49 15.94 9.06
CA PRO A 226 17.66 15.18 9.52
C PRO A 226 18.29 14.28 8.45
N ASP A 227 17.47 13.74 7.55
CA ASP A 227 17.91 12.99 6.39
C ASP A 227 17.31 13.60 5.12
N THR A 228 18.16 13.84 4.12
CA THR A 228 17.78 14.53 2.87
C THR A 228 17.04 13.64 1.88
N ILE A 229 17.09 12.31 2.05
CA ILE A 229 16.37 11.37 1.19
C ILE A 229 15.02 11.04 1.79
N ASN A 230 15.02 10.60 3.06
CA ASN A 230 13.80 10.23 3.78
C ASN A 230 14.00 10.32 5.29
N THR A 231 13.27 11.22 5.91
CA THR A 231 13.17 11.31 7.37
C THR A 231 11.93 10.59 7.85
N VAL A 232 12.06 9.75 8.88
CA VAL A 232 10.92 9.04 9.47
C VAL A 232 10.49 9.68 10.79
N ILE A 233 9.24 10.15 10.83
CA ILE A 233 8.57 10.61 12.06
C ILE A 233 7.66 9.48 12.53
N VAL A 234 7.74 9.17 13.82
CA VAL A 234 6.83 8.25 14.49
C VAL A 234 5.68 9.06 15.08
N LEU A 235 4.45 8.65 14.78
CA LEU A 235 3.24 9.21 15.37
C LEU A 235 2.47 8.07 16.05
N GLU A 236 2.28 8.14 17.36
CA GLU A 236 1.37 7.26 18.09
C GLU A 236 -0.01 7.91 18.22
N ILE A 237 -1.03 7.11 17.97
CA ILE A 237 -2.45 7.51 18.04
C ILE A 237 -3.24 6.54 18.90
N ASP A 238 -4.35 6.98 19.45
CA ASP A 238 -5.31 6.13 20.15
C ASP A 238 -6.16 5.33 19.15
N GLY A 239 -6.34 4.04 19.40
CA GLY A 239 -7.16 3.17 18.56
C GLY A 239 -6.51 2.77 17.22
N LYS A 240 -7.31 2.13 16.38
CA LYS A 240 -6.96 1.88 14.97
C LYS A 240 -7.08 3.19 14.18
N PRO A 241 -6.30 3.37 13.10
CA PRO A 241 -6.44 4.56 12.24
C PRO A 241 -7.86 4.71 11.72
N ASP A 242 -8.47 5.86 12.02
CA ASP A 242 -9.78 6.28 11.52
C ASP A 242 -9.58 7.39 10.48
N ILE A 243 -9.57 6.98 9.21
CA ILE A 243 -9.23 7.86 8.09
C ILE A 243 -10.51 8.34 7.39
N ALA A 244 -10.50 9.57 6.87
CA ALA A 244 -11.60 10.24 6.17
C ALA A 244 -11.95 9.61 4.80
N ASP A 245 -11.79 8.32 4.64
CA ASP A 245 -12.12 7.63 3.39
C ASP A 245 -13.62 7.70 3.09
N PRO A 246 -13.99 8.00 1.82
CA PRO A 246 -15.37 7.92 1.38
C PRO A 246 -15.91 6.51 1.47
N PRO A 247 -17.25 6.32 1.52
CA PRO A 247 -17.86 5.02 1.37
C PRO A 247 -17.45 4.31 0.08
N ILE A 248 -17.50 3.00 0.09
CA ILE A 248 -17.33 2.15 -1.08
C ILE A 248 -18.72 1.97 -1.70
N ILE A 249 -18.81 2.12 -3.03
CA ILE A 249 -20.04 1.93 -3.81
C ILE A 249 -19.72 0.85 -4.83
N GLU A 250 -20.39 -0.31 -4.74
CA GLU A 250 -20.12 -1.47 -5.59
C GLU A 250 -21.42 -2.10 -6.11
N ALA A 251 -21.34 -2.65 -7.32
CA ALA A 251 -22.38 -3.48 -7.92
C ALA A 251 -21.74 -4.56 -8.77
N GLU A 252 -22.49 -5.60 -9.11
CA GLU A 252 -22.02 -6.71 -9.94
C GLU A 252 -21.57 -6.23 -11.34
N ASN A 253 -22.24 -5.22 -11.90
CA ASN A 253 -21.92 -4.64 -13.21
C ASN A 253 -22.21 -3.13 -13.21
N ASP A 254 -21.53 -2.39 -14.09
CA ASP A 254 -21.76 -0.95 -14.29
C ASP A 254 -22.90 -0.67 -15.31
N ILE A 255 -23.32 -1.69 -16.06
CA ILE A 255 -24.37 -1.64 -17.08
C ILE A 255 -25.44 -2.68 -16.77
N PHE A 256 -26.71 -2.29 -16.81
CA PHE A 256 -27.85 -3.18 -16.51
C PHE A 256 -29.06 -2.87 -17.41
N ILE A 257 -30.04 -3.78 -17.47
CA ILE A 257 -31.21 -3.64 -18.33
C ILE A 257 -32.44 -3.19 -17.53
N ASP A 258 -32.80 -3.93 -16.48
CA ASP A 258 -34.05 -3.68 -15.73
C ASP A 258 -33.80 -3.14 -14.34
N ARG A 259 -32.93 -3.81 -13.57
CA ARG A 259 -32.65 -3.49 -12.17
C ARG A 259 -31.22 -3.82 -11.81
N LEU A 260 -30.58 -2.94 -11.06
CA LEU A 260 -29.28 -3.18 -10.42
C LEU A 260 -29.40 -3.00 -8.91
N SER A 261 -28.77 -3.89 -8.15
CA SER A 261 -28.59 -3.77 -6.72
C SER A 261 -27.20 -3.23 -6.44
N VAL A 262 -27.12 -2.09 -5.78
CA VAL A 262 -25.85 -1.41 -5.47
C VAL A 262 -25.62 -1.48 -3.97
N GLU A 263 -24.47 -2.01 -3.56
CA GLU A 263 -24.04 -2.02 -2.17
C GLU A 263 -23.26 -0.75 -1.86
N ILE A 264 -23.51 -0.17 -0.68
CA ILE A 264 -22.82 1.02 -0.19
C ILE A 264 -22.40 0.73 1.25
N PHE A 265 -21.10 0.73 1.51
CA PHE A 265 -20.58 0.41 2.83
C PHE A 265 -19.30 1.19 3.15
N SER A 266 -18.87 1.11 4.40
CA SER A 266 -17.60 1.70 4.87
C SER A 266 -16.92 0.73 5.83
N GLU A 267 -15.59 0.65 5.78
CA GLU A 267 -14.77 -0.08 6.75
C GLU A 267 -14.60 0.70 8.08
N ARG A 268 -15.10 1.95 8.13
CA ARG A 268 -15.01 2.83 9.32
C ARG A 268 -16.05 2.44 10.35
N GLU A 269 -15.64 2.44 11.60
CA GLU A 269 -16.53 2.15 12.74
C GLU A 269 -17.31 3.42 13.13
N ASN A 270 -18.54 3.22 13.63
CA ASN A 270 -19.42 4.28 14.17
C ASN A 270 -19.69 5.42 13.18
N VAL A 271 -19.98 5.10 11.92
CA VAL A 271 -20.43 6.04 10.92
C VAL A 271 -21.80 5.69 10.37
N GLU A 272 -22.58 6.72 10.05
CA GLU A 272 -23.77 6.63 9.22
C GLU A 272 -23.38 6.94 7.77
N ILE A 273 -23.97 6.23 6.81
CA ILE A 273 -23.74 6.54 5.40
C ILE A 273 -25.03 7.14 4.84
N ARG A 274 -24.91 8.35 4.29
CA ARG A 274 -26.00 9.02 3.54
C ARG A 274 -25.71 8.96 2.06
N TYR A 275 -26.77 8.86 1.25
CA TYR A 275 -26.62 8.77 -0.20
C TYR A 275 -27.69 9.56 -0.96
N THR A 276 -27.34 9.94 -2.20
CA THR A 276 -28.24 10.51 -3.20
C THR A 276 -28.20 9.66 -4.47
N THR A 277 -29.20 9.82 -5.35
CA THR A 277 -29.30 9.10 -6.63
C THR A 277 -29.30 10.02 -7.85
N ASP A 278 -28.92 11.28 -7.66
CA ASP A 278 -28.80 12.32 -8.69
C ASP A 278 -27.37 12.88 -8.80
N GLY A 279 -26.42 12.31 -8.03
CA GLY A 279 -25.02 12.73 -8.02
C GLY A 279 -24.74 13.95 -7.15
N SER A 280 -25.74 14.52 -6.47
CA SER A 280 -25.51 15.60 -5.51
C SER A 280 -24.74 15.09 -4.29
N ILE A 281 -23.91 15.96 -3.66
CA ILE A 281 -23.12 15.61 -2.47
C ILE A 281 -24.08 15.39 -1.30
N PRO A 282 -24.09 14.17 -0.70
CA PRO A 282 -25.00 13.86 0.41
C PRO A 282 -24.81 14.77 1.62
N GLN A 283 -25.95 15.18 2.20
CA GLN A 283 -26.06 15.91 3.44
C GLN A 283 -26.66 15.02 4.53
N ILE A 284 -26.60 15.44 5.78
CA ILE A 284 -27.08 14.65 6.94
C ILE A 284 -28.56 14.26 6.83
N ASN A 285 -29.37 15.07 6.16
CA ASN A 285 -30.81 14.81 6.00
C ASN A 285 -31.17 13.96 4.77
N ASP A 286 -30.18 13.56 3.95
CA ASP A 286 -30.40 12.67 2.82
C ASP A 286 -30.62 11.23 3.27
N LYS A 287 -30.92 10.33 2.32
CA LYS A 287 -31.28 8.95 2.61
C LYS A 287 -30.18 8.21 3.35
N LEU A 288 -30.55 7.54 4.44
CA LEU A 288 -29.65 6.64 5.18
C LEU A 288 -29.51 5.30 4.43
N VAL A 289 -28.29 4.81 4.31
CA VAL A 289 -28.04 3.45 3.82
C VAL A 289 -28.42 2.46 4.91
N THR A 290 -29.44 1.63 4.63
CA THR A 290 -29.93 0.57 5.53
C THR A 290 -29.82 -0.82 4.90
N GLY A 291 -29.28 -0.90 3.68
CA GLY A 291 -29.10 -2.10 2.88
C GLY A 291 -28.86 -1.76 1.43
N PRO A 292 -28.81 -2.74 0.52
CA PRO A 292 -28.55 -2.51 -0.89
C PRO A 292 -29.56 -1.57 -1.54
N VAL A 293 -29.08 -0.64 -2.36
CA VAL A 293 -29.89 0.36 -3.08
C VAL A 293 -30.27 -0.18 -4.45
N SER A 294 -31.57 -0.27 -4.73
CA SER A 294 -32.06 -0.69 -6.06
C SER A 294 -32.21 0.50 -6.99
N ILE A 295 -31.62 0.41 -8.18
CA ILE A 295 -31.78 1.39 -9.27
C ILE A 295 -32.39 0.72 -10.50
N TYR A 296 -33.15 1.50 -11.31
CA TYR A 296 -33.95 1.01 -12.44
C TYR A 296 -33.71 1.80 -13.73
N LYS A 297 -32.79 2.74 -13.71
CA LYS A 297 -32.40 3.60 -14.85
C LYS A 297 -30.99 4.13 -14.62
N THR A 298 -30.37 4.68 -15.65
CA THR A 298 -29.08 5.40 -15.50
C THR A 298 -29.12 6.32 -14.29
N THR A 299 -28.22 6.09 -13.34
CA THR A 299 -28.23 6.73 -12.04
C THR A 299 -26.81 7.02 -11.58
N THR A 300 -26.56 8.24 -11.13
CA THR A 300 -25.33 8.56 -10.39
C THR A 300 -25.61 8.46 -8.89
N ILE A 301 -25.02 7.47 -8.26
CA ILE A 301 -25.06 7.36 -6.79
C ILE A 301 -23.89 8.16 -6.22
N SER A 302 -24.21 9.03 -5.25
CA SER A 302 -23.22 9.70 -4.41
C SER A 302 -23.42 9.26 -2.97
N ALA A 303 -22.34 8.96 -2.21
CA ALA A 303 -22.41 8.52 -0.83
C ALA A 303 -21.33 9.18 0.03
N ARG A 304 -21.64 9.46 1.31
CA ARG A 304 -20.77 10.15 2.27
C ARG A 304 -20.98 9.62 3.68
N CYS A 305 -19.88 9.51 4.46
CA CYS A 305 -19.93 9.13 5.87
C CYS A 305 -20.19 10.32 6.78
N PHE A 306 -21.01 10.09 7.82
CA PHE A 306 -21.33 11.05 8.87
C PHE A 306 -21.12 10.41 10.25
N ARG A 307 -20.76 11.23 11.23
CA ARG A 307 -20.67 10.87 12.64
C ARG A 307 -21.17 12.05 13.50
N ASP A 308 -22.06 11.78 14.44
CA ASP A 308 -22.66 12.80 15.32
C ASP A 308 -23.28 14.00 14.56
N GLY A 309 -23.80 13.74 13.35
CA GLY A 309 -24.41 14.77 12.50
C GLY A 309 -23.45 15.51 11.58
N GLU A 310 -22.13 15.35 11.76
CA GLU A 310 -21.10 16.00 10.97
C GLU A 310 -20.54 15.07 9.88
N ALA A 311 -20.19 15.62 8.72
CA ALA A 311 -19.56 14.87 7.64
C ALA A 311 -18.11 14.54 7.99
N VAL A 312 -17.76 13.25 7.98
CA VAL A 312 -16.42 12.75 8.32
C VAL A 312 -15.69 12.09 7.16
N SER A 313 -16.17 12.26 5.94
CA SER A 313 -15.48 11.85 4.72
C SER A 313 -15.75 12.77 3.55
N GLY A 314 -14.99 12.63 2.47
CA GLY A 314 -15.41 13.09 1.15
C GLY A 314 -16.61 12.28 0.64
N ALA A 315 -17.19 12.70 -0.50
CA ALA A 315 -18.22 11.92 -1.19
C ALA A 315 -17.59 10.97 -2.21
N ALA A 316 -18.05 9.71 -2.22
CA ALA A 316 -17.82 8.78 -3.33
C ALA A 316 -18.93 8.98 -4.38
N ASN A 317 -18.58 8.84 -5.67
CA ASN A 317 -19.54 8.93 -6.78
C ASN A 317 -19.34 7.76 -7.73
N MET A 318 -20.45 7.13 -8.15
CA MET A 318 -20.44 6.07 -9.15
C MET A 318 -21.63 6.24 -10.12
N LEU A 319 -21.35 6.16 -11.41
CA LEU A 319 -22.36 6.19 -12.48
C LEU A 319 -22.65 4.76 -12.95
N TYR A 320 -23.93 4.39 -12.96
CA TYR A 320 -24.45 3.14 -13.50
C TYR A 320 -25.38 3.43 -14.68
N ASN A 321 -25.24 2.68 -15.79
CA ASN A 321 -25.93 2.90 -17.05
C ASN A 321 -26.85 1.76 -17.45
#